data_61be9d0cb40fb216f4cd35d08859405d
#
_entry.id   61be9d0cb40fb216f4cd35d08859405d
#
_cell.length_a   1.000
_cell.length_b   1.000
_cell.length_c   1.000
_cell.angle_alpha   90.00
_cell.angle_beta   90.00
_cell.angle_gamma   90.00
#
_symmetry.space_group_name_H-M   'P 1'
#
loop_
_entity.id
_entity.type
_entity.pdbx_description
1 polymer ?
#
loop_
_entity_poly.entity_id
_entity_poly.type
_entity_poly.pdbx_seq_one_letter_code
_entity_poly.pdbx_strand_id
1 'polypeptide(L)'
;PRIARVDLKTFKTVEIIELPNSAGNHSSPFITENTEYVVAGTRFSVPPDNANGDVPINTYKKNFKGYLSFVKVGKEGEMDIAFQIETPGVNWDLSHAGKGKSHGWFFFSCYNTEQANTLLEVNASQKDKDFIMAVNWKKAEEYIKAGKGKKVKAKYVHNKWDEKTHTAKSEMRTEVLVLDSKELKDICYMIPCPKSPHGCDVDPTGEYIIGS
;
A
#
# COMPACT_ATOMS: atom_id res chain seq x y z
N PRO A 1 -1.13 0.00 -11.43
CA PRO A 1 -0.78 -1.31 -10.89
C PRO A 1 -2.02 -2.17 -10.68
N ARG A 2 -1.83 -3.49 -10.58
CA ARG A 2 -2.91 -4.47 -10.49
C ARG A 2 -2.50 -5.60 -9.56
N ILE A 3 -3.49 -6.20 -8.90
CA ILE A 3 -3.36 -7.47 -8.20
C ILE A 3 -4.18 -8.49 -8.97
N ALA A 4 -3.62 -9.68 -9.18
CA ALA A 4 -4.32 -10.79 -9.81
C ALA A 4 -4.44 -11.96 -8.83
N ARG A 5 -5.61 -12.60 -8.81
CA ARG A 5 -5.85 -13.88 -8.17
C ARG A 5 -5.78 -14.99 -9.20
N VAL A 6 -4.96 -15.97 -8.96
CA VAL A 6 -4.75 -17.12 -9.84
C VAL A 6 -5.27 -18.37 -9.14
N ASP A 7 -6.10 -19.15 -9.82
CA ASP A 7 -6.50 -20.47 -9.35
C ASP A 7 -5.36 -21.47 -9.57
N LEU A 8 -4.85 -22.03 -8.47
CA LEU A 8 -3.72 -22.97 -8.49
C LEU A 8 -4.09 -24.38 -9.00
N LYS A 9 -5.36 -24.70 -9.16
CA LYS A 9 -5.81 -25.96 -9.79
C LYS A 9 -5.78 -25.87 -11.30
N THR A 10 -6.16 -24.73 -11.83
CA THR A 10 -6.30 -24.52 -13.28
C THR A 10 -5.22 -23.65 -13.88
N PHE A 11 -4.40 -22.96 -13.04
CA PHE A 11 -3.43 -21.94 -13.41
C PHE A 11 -4.01 -20.78 -14.23
N LYS A 12 -5.29 -20.50 -14.03
CA LYS A 12 -5.97 -19.38 -14.68
C LYS A 12 -6.08 -18.19 -13.74
N THR A 13 -5.95 -17.00 -14.31
CA THR A 13 -6.28 -15.76 -13.61
C THR A 13 -7.81 -15.65 -13.54
N VAL A 14 -8.33 -15.65 -12.32
CA VAL A 14 -9.79 -15.63 -12.08
C VAL A 14 -10.30 -14.26 -11.62
N GLU A 15 -9.41 -13.36 -11.25
CA GLU A 15 -9.76 -12.03 -10.82
C GLU A 15 -8.59 -11.07 -10.98
N ILE A 16 -8.84 -9.83 -11.39
CA ILE A 16 -7.85 -8.75 -11.45
C ILE A 16 -8.49 -7.48 -10.88
N ILE A 17 -7.81 -6.85 -9.94
CA ILE A 17 -8.22 -5.56 -9.40
C ILE A 17 -7.13 -4.52 -9.65
N GLU A 18 -7.51 -3.38 -10.20
CA GLU A 18 -6.62 -2.23 -10.34
C GLU A 18 -6.50 -1.51 -9.00
N LEU A 19 -5.31 -0.99 -8.72
CA LEU A 19 -5.05 -0.19 -7.52
C LEU A 19 -5.06 1.30 -7.90
N PRO A 20 -6.11 2.05 -7.50
CA PRO A 20 -6.15 3.49 -7.73
C PRO A 20 -5.11 4.21 -6.87
N ASN A 21 -4.81 5.46 -7.20
CA ASN A 21 -3.88 6.31 -6.45
C ASN A 21 -2.48 5.69 -6.28
N SER A 22 -2.03 4.88 -7.22
CA SER A 22 -0.81 4.11 -7.08
C SER A 22 0.03 4.17 -8.36
N ALA A 23 1.32 4.41 -8.22
CA ALA A 23 2.30 4.40 -9.31
C ALA A 23 3.31 3.27 -9.08
N GLY A 24 3.04 2.14 -9.70
CA GLY A 24 3.82 0.92 -9.51
C GLY A 24 3.50 0.21 -8.18
N ASN A 25 3.75 -1.07 -8.17
CA ASN A 25 3.67 -1.90 -6.97
C ASN A 25 4.89 -2.81 -7.00
N HIS A 26 5.90 -2.48 -6.23
CA HIS A 26 7.13 -3.27 -6.14
C HIS A 26 7.08 -4.21 -4.94
N SER A 27 6.62 -3.72 -3.83
CA SER A 27 6.34 -4.59 -2.69
C SER A 27 5.30 -5.60 -3.13
N SER A 28 5.64 -6.86 -3.07
CA SER A 28 4.71 -7.93 -3.34
C SER A 28 3.47 -7.74 -2.47
N PRO A 29 2.28 -8.01 -2.98
CA PRO A 29 1.10 -8.05 -2.14
C PRO A 29 1.32 -9.17 -1.11
N PHE A 30 1.52 -8.81 0.15
CA PHE A 30 1.62 -9.76 1.24
C PHE A 30 0.27 -9.91 1.92
N ILE A 31 -0.01 -11.13 2.34
CA ILE A 31 -1.23 -11.47 3.04
C ILE A 31 -1.00 -11.29 4.54
N THR A 32 -1.94 -10.65 5.24
CA THR A 32 -1.93 -10.57 6.69
C THR A 32 -2.04 -11.96 7.33
N GLU A 33 -1.64 -12.09 8.60
CA GLU A 33 -1.45 -13.39 9.28
C GLU A 33 -2.65 -14.34 9.14
N ASN A 34 -3.88 -13.84 9.25
CA ASN A 34 -5.11 -14.65 9.15
C ASN A 34 -5.87 -14.38 7.83
N THR A 35 -5.19 -13.90 6.81
CA THR A 35 -5.78 -13.67 5.49
C THR A 35 -6.89 -12.59 5.49
N GLU A 36 -6.82 -11.61 6.38
CA GLU A 36 -7.81 -10.51 6.42
C GLU A 36 -7.66 -9.59 5.21
N TYR A 37 -6.41 -9.32 4.82
CA TYR A 37 -6.07 -8.42 3.72
C TYR A 37 -4.87 -8.92 2.92
N VAL A 38 -4.91 -8.62 1.62
CA VAL A 38 -3.71 -8.48 0.79
C VAL A 38 -3.34 -6.99 0.81
N VAL A 39 -2.11 -6.68 1.18
CA VAL A 39 -1.64 -5.29 1.32
C VAL A 39 -0.67 -4.96 0.20
N ALA A 40 -0.94 -3.86 -0.51
CA ALA A 40 -0.10 -3.40 -1.59
C ALA A 40 0.29 -1.93 -1.41
N GLY A 41 1.58 -1.66 -1.41
CA GLY A 41 2.14 -0.32 -1.30
C GLY A 41 2.49 0.29 -2.65
N THR A 42 2.37 1.60 -2.78
CA THR A 42 2.81 2.35 -3.94
C THR A 42 4.33 2.38 -4.00
N ARG A 43 4.94 1.78 -5.04
CA ARG A 43 6.41 1.83 -5.22
C ARG A 43 6.92 3.25 -5.38
N PHE A 44 6.20 4.06 -6.15
CA PHE A 44 6.52 5.46 -6.35
C PHE A 44 5.36 6.31 -5.87
N SER A 45 5.69 7.42 -5.21
CA SER A 45 4.69 8.39 -4.80
C SER A 45 3.94 8.97 -6.00
N VAL A 46 2.68 9.31 -5.80
CA VAL A 46 1.83 9.88 -6.83
C VAL A 46 1.61 11.37 -6.59
N PRO A 47 1.50 12.19 -7.67
CA PRO A 47 1.11 13.58 -7.54
C PRO A 47 -0.36 13.71 -7.10
N PRO A 48 -0.80 14.90 -6.68
CA PRO A 48 -2.21 15.17 -6.42
C PRO A 48 -3.07 14.91 -7.66
N ASP A 49 -4.31 14.50 -7.48
CA ASP A 49 -5.24 14.08 -8.53
C ASP A 49 -5.43 15.05 -9.70
N ASN A 50 -5.12 16.33 -9.52
CA ASN A 50 -5.26 17.37 -10.56
C ASN A 50 -3.95 17.75 -11.24
N ALA A 51 -2.85 17.09 -10.92
CA ALA A 51 -1.58 17.39 -11.52
C ALA A 51 -1.37 16.54 -12.78
N ASN A 52 -1.72 17.06 -13.93
CA ASN A 52 -1.52 16.45 -15.26
C ASN A 52 -0.03 16.25 -15.62
N GLY A 53 0.77 15.75 -14.69
CA GLY A 53 2.21 15.57 -14.87
C GLY A 53 3.07 16.80 -14.57
N ASP A 54 2.48 17.96 -14.33
CA ASP A 54 3.17 19.26 -14.22
C ASP A 54 3.53 19.65 -12.77
N VAL A 55 3.60 18.70 -11.85
CA VAL A 55 4.05 19.00 -10.48
C VAL A 55 5.57 19.18 -10.46
N PRO A 56 6.07 20.40 -10.16
CA PRO A 56 7.50 20.61 -10.10
C PRO A 56 8.18 19.71 -9.08
N ILE A 57 9.32 19.12 -9.43
CA ILE A 57 10.05 18.19 -8.58
C ILE A 57 10.43 18.79 -7.21
N ASN A 58 10.69 20.07 -7.16
CA ASN A 58 10.99 20.77 -5.90
C ASN A 58 9.80 20.85 -4.93
N THR A 59 8.60 20.50 -5.36
CA THR A 59 7.40 20.41 -4.53
C THR A 59 7.07 19.00 -4.10
N TYR A 60 7.89 18.03 -4.48
CA TYR A 60 7.66 16.59 -4.26
C TYR A 60 7.29 16.28 -2.81
N LYS A 61 8.12 16.68 -1.88
CA LYS A 61 7.92 16.46 -0.44
C LYS A 61 6.56 16.95 0.09
N LYS A 62 6.01 18.01 -0.50
CA LYS A 62 4.74 18.62 -0.09
C LYS A 62 3.54 17.98 -0.78
N ASN A 63 3.67 17.71 -2.07
CA ASN A 63 2.55 17.43 -2.95
C ASN A 63 2.37 15.94 -3.26
N PHE A 64 3.45 15.16 -3.31
CA PHE A 64 3.36 13.75 -3.61
C PHE A 64 2.94 12.92 -2.40
N LYS A 65 2.22 11.84 -2.64
CA LYS A 65 1.65 10.96 -1.64
C LYS A 65 1.98 9.50 -1.92
N GLY A 66 2.09 8.73 -0.87
CA GLY A 66 2.07 7.29 -0.94
C GLY A 66 0.70 6.75 -0.53
N TYR A 67 0.31 5.61 -1.09
CA TYR A 67 -0.94 4.93 -0.73
C TYR A 67 -0.68 3.46 -0.47
N LEU A 68 -1.26 2.97 0.62
CA LEU A 68 -1.34 1.54 0.92
C LEU A 68 -2.75 1.08 0.67
N SER A 69 -2.91 0.12 -0.22
CA SER A 69 -4.20 -0.51 -0.50
C SER A 69 -4.36 -1.77 0.35
N PHE A 70 -5.41 -1.80 1.16
CA PHE A 70 -5.84 -2.97 1.91
C PHE A 70 -6.97 -3.64 1.15
N VAL A 71 -6.63 -4.73 0.47
CA VAL A 71 -7.55 -5.51 -0.34
C VAL A 71 -8.08 -6.65 0.52
N LYS A 72 -9.36 -6.58 0.85
CA LYS A 72 -10.03 -7.61 1.63
C LYS A 72 -10.12 -8.89 0.80
N VAL A 73 -9.88 -10.02 1.44
CA VAL A 73 -10.08 -11.34 0.86
C VAL A 73 -11.35 -11.94 1.45
N GLY A 74 -12.32 -12.24 0.61
CA GLY A 74 -13.57 -12.86 1.01
C GLY A 74 -13.42 -14.37 1.26
N LYS A 75 -14.51 -15.02 1.69
CA LYS A 75 -14.52 -16.43 2.05
C LYS A 75 -14.16 -17.37 0.89
N GLU A 76 -14.54 -16.98 -0.32
CA GLU A 76 -14.22 -17.70 -1.54
C GLU A 76 -12.93 -17.18 -2.21
N GLY A 77 -12.19 -16.32 -1.52
CA GLY A 77 -10.96 -15.72 -2.00
C GLY A 77 -11.18 -14.51 -2.91
N GLU A 78 -12.41 -14.07 -3.14
CA GLU A 78 -12.71 -12.85 -3.89
C GLU A 78 -12.08 -11.62 -3.25
N MET A 79 -11.61 -10.68 -4.06
CA MET A 79 -10.92 -9.47 -3.61
C MET A 79 -11.79 -8.22 -3.75
N ASP A 80 -11.66 -7.29 -2.82
CA ASP A 80 -12.18 -5.93 -2.95
C ASP A 80 -11.32 -4.95 -2.15
N ILE A 81 -11.12 -3.71 -2.63
CA ILE A 81 -10.38 -2.70 -1.87
C ILE A 81 -11.27 -2.22 -0.72
N ALA A 82 -10.90 -2.60 0.50
CA ALA A 82 -11.63 -2.19 1.69
C ALA A 82 -11.35 -0.71 2.02
N PHE A 83 -10.08 -0.31 1.96
CA PHE A 83 -9.63 1.06 2.18
C PHE A 83 -8.20 1.26 1.70
N GLN A 84 -7.81 2.52 1.62
CA GLN A 84 -6.41 2.92 1.46
C GLN A 84 -5.96 3.78 2.63
N ILE A 85 -4.68 3.73 2.96
CA ILE A 85 -4.03 4.66 3.88
C ILE A 85 -3.15 5.59 3.05
N GLU A 86 -3.43 6.88 3.10
CA GLU A 86 -2.58 7.92 2.53
C GLU A 86 -1.42 8.24 3.48
N THR A 87 -0.22 8.26 2.94
CA THR A 87 1.01 8.62 3.64
C THR A 87 1.71 9.78 2.96
N PRO A 88 2.70 10.42 3.60
CA PRO A 88 3.63 11.27 2.88
C PRO A 88 4.25 10.55 1.70
N GLY A 89 4.77 11.30 0.71
CA GLY A 89 5.47 10.72 -0.43
C GLY A 89 6.70 9.93 0.03
N VAL A 90 6.69 8.63 -0.21
CA VAL A 90 7.74 7.68 0.14
C VAL A 90 7.84 6.61 -0.93
N ASN A 91 9.01 6.01 -1.08
CA ASN A 91 9.21 4.84 -1.92
C ASN A 91 9.15 3.59 -1.05
N TRP A 92 8.17 2.76 -1.30
CA TRP A 92 7.97 1.51 -0.57
C TRP A 92 8.67 0.38 -1.30
N ASP A 93 9.37 -0.44 -0.55
CA ASP A 93 10.04 -1.60 -1.10
C ASP A 93 9.43 -2.89 -0.56
N LEU A 94 10.17 -3.72 0.12
CA LEU A 94 9.65 -4.99 0.61
C LEU A 94 8.85 -4.80 1.89
N SER A 95 7.91 -5.70 2.09
CA SER A 95 6.99 -5.63 3.23
C SER A 95 6.84 -6.97 3.93
N HIS A 96 6.36 -6.92 5.16
CA HIS A 96 6.03 -8.09 5.95
C HIS A 96 4.81 -7.85 6.85
N ALA A 97 3.94 -8.84 6.94
CA ALA A 97 2.82 -8.81 7.87
C ALA A 97 3.27 -9.04 9.30
N GLY A 98 2.72 -8.29 10.23
CA GLY A 98 2.84 -8.59 11.65
C GLY A 98 2.16 -9.93 11.98
N LYS A 99 2.76 -10.68 12.89
CA LYS A 99 2.29 -11.98 13.35
C LYS A 99 2.40 -12.09 14.86
N GLY A 100 1.67 -13.01 15.47
CA GLY A 100 1.69 -13.19 16.92
C GLY A 100 1.37 -11.88 17.65
N LYS A 101 2.31 -11.35 18.45
CA LYS A 101 2.13 -10.11 19.22
C LYS A 101 1.99 -8.86 18.36
N SER A 102 2.52 -8.84 17.15
CA SER A 102 2.35 -7.75 16.19
C SER A 102 1.21 -7.99 15.19
N HIS A 103 0.34 -8.99 15.43
CA HIS A 103 -0.86 -9.15 14.62
C HIS A 103 -1.68 -7.85 14.62
N GLY A 104 -2.07 -7.39 13.44
CA GLY A 104 -2.71 -6.08 13.28
C GLY A 104 -1.80 -4.99 12.77
N TRP A 105 -0.51 -5.30 12.63
CA TRP A 105 0.49 -4.44 12.03
C TRP A 105 0.95 -4.94 10.68
N PHE A 106 1.46 -4.01 9.88
CA PHE A 106 2.12 -4.29 8.62
C PHE A 106 3.35 -3.40 8.49
N PHE A 107 4.46 -3.93 7.99
CA PHE A 107 5.74 -3.25 7.96
C PHE A 107 6.26 -3.13 6.55
N PHE A 108 6.87 -2.00 6.23
CA PHE A 108 7.49 -1.74 4.93
C PHE A 108 8.86 -1.13 5.10
N SER A 109 9.83 -1.60 4.33
CA SER A 109 11.06 -0.86 4.15
C SER A 109 10.83 0.31 3.20
N CYS A 110 11.36 1.46 3.53
CA CYS A 110 11.28 2.68 2.74
C CYS A 110 12.68 3.23 2.56
N TYR A 111 13.17 3.21 1.34
CA TYR A 111 14.46 3.76 0.99
C TYR A 111 14.32 4.79 -0.14
N ASN A 112 15.37 5.61 -0.33
CA ASN A 112 15.32 6.72 -1.26
C ASN A 112 14.02 7.51 -1.11
N THR A 113 13.66 7.77 0.14
CA THR A 113 12.46 8.55 0.39
C THR A 113 12.69 9.91 -0.24
N GLU A 114 11.84 10.28 -1.17
CA GLU A 114 12.02 11.44 -1.99
C GLU A 114 11.78 12.75 -1.21
N GLN A 115 12.52 12.88 -0.13
CA GLN A 115 12.62 14.12 0.62
C GLN A 115 13.68 15.05 0.04
N ALA A 116 14.45 14.56 -0.93
CA ALA A 116 15.33 15.36 -1.74
C ALA A 116 14.54 16.32 -2.63
N ASN A 117 15.15 17.47 -2.94
CA ASN A 117 14.51 18.51 -3.74
C ASN A 117 14.94 18.49 -5.21
N THR A 118 15.92 17.66 -5.56
CA THR A 118 16.45 17.56 -6.91
C THR A 118 16.72 16.10 -7.28
N LEU A 119 16.72 15.79 -8.58
CA LEU A 119 17.11 14.46 -9.08
C LEU A 119 18.54 14.09 -8.73
N LEU A 120 19.44 15.06 -8.64
CA LEU A 120 20.83 14.82 -8.26
C LEU A 120 20.92 14.34 -6.80
N GLU A 121 20.16 14.96 -5.90
CA GLU A 121 20.11 14.57 -4.49
C GLU A 121 19.52 13.17 -4.34
N VAL A 122 18.46 12.83 -5.07
CA VAL A 122 17.87 11.47 -5.10
C VAL A 122 18.91 10.47 -5.57
N ASN A 123 19.54 10.71 -6.72
CA ASN A 123 20.53 9.77 -7.29
C ASN A 123 21.77 9.62 -6.41
N ALA A 124 22.18 10.67 -5.72
CA ALA A 124 23.33 10.63 -4.82
C ALA A 124 23.00 10.14 -3.42
N SER A 125 21.73 9.90 -3.12
CA SER A 125 21.24 9.52 -1.78
C SER A 125 21.76 10.44 -0.67
N GLN A 126 21.84 11.73 -0.93
CA GLN A 126 22.48 12.69 -0.01
C GLN A 126 21.56 13.18 1.10
N LYS A 127 20.25 13.17 0.84
CA LYS A 127 19.23 13.68 1.78
C LYS A 127 18.14 12.67 2.07
N ASP A 128 18.35 11.43 1.70
CA ASP A 128 17.40 10.37 1.96
C ASP A 128 17.26 10.14 3.46
N LYS A 129 16.04 9.98 3.86
CA LYS A 129 15.70 9.51 5.20
C LYS A 129 15.04 8.15 5.05
N ASP A 130 15.82 7.15 5.35
CA ASP A 130 15.39 5.77 5.25
C ASP A 130 14.77 5.30 6.57
N PHE A 131 13.74 4.50 6.47
CA PHE A 131 13.01 4.02 7.63
C PHE A 131 12.23 2.74 7.33
N ILE A 132 11.82 2.07 8.39
CA ILE A 132 10.75 1.08 8.35
C ILE A 132 9.45 1.80 8.70
N MET A 133 8.45 1.69 7.85
CA MET A 133 7.11 2.18 8.17
C MET A 133 6.30 1.06 8.80
N ALA A 134 5.84 1.28 10.02
CA ALA A 134 4.92 0.40 10.72
C ALA A 134 3.50 0.93 10.58
N VAL A 135 2.59 0.10 10.08
CA VAL A 135 1.19 0.45 9.82
C VAL A 135 0.28 -0.39 10.68
N ASN A 136 -0.52 0.24 11.52
CA ASN A 136 -1.51 -0.40 12.37
C ASN A 136 -2.86 -0.47 11.64
N TRP A 137 -3.12 -1.56 10.93
CA TRP A 137 -4.35 -1.73 10.17
C TRP A 137 -5.57 -2.01 11.07
N LYS A 138 -5.39 -2.61 12.25
CA LYS A 138 -6.49 -2.74 13.23
C LYS A 138 -6.95 -1.36 13.73
N LYS A 139 -6.01 -0.46 13.98
CA LYS A 139 -6.36 0.92 14.36
C LYS A 139 -7.07 1.65 13.22
N ALA A 140 -6.66 1.40 11.98
CA ALA A 140 -7.36 1.92 10.81
C ALA A 140 -8.83 1.42 10.76
N GLU A 141 -9.07 0.14 11.04
CA GLU A 141 -10.43 -0.40 11.14
C GLU A 141 -11.27 0.26 12.24
N GLU A 142 -10.67 0.54 13.40
CA GLU A 142 -11.36 1.26 14.48
C GLU A 142 -11.80 2.66 14.02
N TYR A 143 -10.94 3.38 13.31
CA TYR A 143 -11.27 4.67 12.73
C TYR A 143 -12.39 4.57 11.69
N ILE A 144 -12.38 3.56 10.83
CA ILE A 144 -13.44 3.32 9.86
C ILE A 144 -14.78 3.05 10.56
N LYS A 145 -14.79 2.19 11.60
CA LYS A 145 -15.98 1.93 12.42
C LYS A 145 -16.50 3.19 13.13
N ALA A 146 -15.61 4.11 13.46
CA ALA A 146 -15.97 5.42 14.04
C ALA A 146 -16.36 6.47 12.97
N GLY A 147 -16.56 6.06 11.71
CA GLY A 147 -16.96 6.95 10.62
C GLY A 147 -15.86 7.89 10.12
N LYS A 148 -14.61 7.59 10.44
CA LYS A 148 -13.46 8.35 9.92
C LYS A 148 -13.06 7.86 8.53
N GLY A 149 -12.29 8.69 7.83
CA GLY A 149 -11.90 8.46 6.45
C GLY A 149 -12.79 9.22 5.48
N LYS A 150 -12.29 9.39 4.28
CA LYS A 150 -12.95 10.16 3.21
C LYS A 150 -13.11 9.26 1.98
N LYS A 151 -14.27 9.30 1.35
CA LYS A 151 -14.44 8.71 0.02
C LYS A 151 -13.81 9.64 -1.01
N VAL A 152 -12.80 9.15 -1.67
CA VAL A 152 -12.04 9.88 -2.69
C VAL A 152 -12.44 9.36 -4.06
N LYS A 153 -12.67 10.27 -5.00
CA LYS A 153 -12.94 9.90 -6.39
C LYS A 153 -11.72 9.21 -6.98
N ALA A 154 -11.91 8.00 -7.44
CA ALA A 154 -10.87 7.21 -8.07
C ALA A 154 -11.52 6.22 -9.05
N LYS A 155 -11.10 6.24 -10.30
CA LYS A 155 -11.58 5.29 -11.30
C LYS A 155 -10.63 4.11 -11.38
N TYR A 156 -11.16 2.91 -11.20
CA TYR A 156 -10.39 1.68 -11.35
C TYR A 156 -11.29 0.52 -11.78
N VAL A 157 -10.68 -0.47 -12.39
CA VAL A 157 -11.40 -1.63 -12.92
C VAL A 157 -11.20 -2.84 -12.02
N HIS A 158 -12.28 -3.54 -11.76
CA HIS A 158 -12.29 -4.83 -11.10
C HIS A 158 -12.83 -5.88 -12.07
N ASN A 159 -12.00 -6.81 -12.50
CA ASN A 159 -12.36 -7.87 -13.42
C ASN A 159 -12.48 -9.19 -12.67
N LYS A 160 -13.68 -9.77 -12.68
CA LYS A 160 -13.97 -11.09 -12.13
C LYS A 160 -14.22 -12.09 -13.25
N TRP A 161 -13.59 -13.24 -13.16
CA TRP A 161 -13.86 -14.35 -14.06
C TRP A 161 -15.06 -15.14 -13.57
N ASP A 162 -16.02 -15.36 -14.45
CA ASP A 162 -17.15 -16.25 -14.19
C ASP A 162 -16.87 -17.61 -14.81
N GLU A 163 -16.61 -18.61 -13.97
CA GLU A 163 -16.32 -19.98 -14.38
C GLU A 163 -17.49 -20.65 -15.11
N LYS A 164 -18.73 -20.28 -14.82
CA LYS A 164 -19.91 -20.88 -15.42
C LYS A 164 -20.14 -20.39 -16.85
N THR A 165 -19.91 -19.13 -17.08
CA THR A 165 -20.13 -18.50 -18.38
C THR A 165 -18.86 -18.41 -19.23
N HIS A 166 -17.69 -18.72 -18.66
CA HIS A 166 -16.37 -18.55 -19.28
C HIS A 166 -16.13 -17.13 -19.80
N THR A 167 -16.63 -16.14 -19.09
CA THR A 167 -16.48 -14.72 -19.42
C THR A 167 -15.87 -13.92 -18.28
N ALA A 168 -15.20 -12.82 -18.63
CA ALA A 168 -14.76 -11.85 -17.64
C ALA A 168 -15.83 -10.77 -17.47
N LYS A 169 -16.28 -10.54 -16.24
CA LYS A 169 -17.14 -9.42 -15.87
C LYS A 169 -16.30 -8.28 -15.35
N SER A 170 -16.32 -7.16 -16.05
CA SER A 170 -15.64 -5.93 -15.62
C SER A 170 -16.62 -5.02 -14.91
N GLU A 171 -16.20 -4.51 -13.77
CA GLU A 171 -16.90 -3.50 -12.99
C GLU A 171 -16.04 -2.25 -12.83
N MET A 172 -16.58 -1.11 -13.20
CA MET A 172 -15.91 0.17 -12.98
C MET A 172 -16.26 0.69 -11.58
N ARG A 173 -15.24 0.87 -10.77
CA ARG A 173 -15.34 1.53 -9.48
C ARG A 173 -14.99 3.00 -9.64
N THR A 174 -15.61 3.86 -8.87
CA THR A 174 -15.49 5.32 -9.01
C THR A 174 -15.02 6.04 -7.76
N GLU A 175 -14.90 5.32 -6.67
CA GLU A 175 -14.46 5.86 -5.38
C GLU A 175 -13.76 4.81 -4.54
N VAL A 176 -12.90 5.26 -3.64
CA VAL A 176 -12.23 4.44 -2.63
C VAL A 176 -12.23 5.18 -1.29
N LEU A 177 -12.34 4.42 -0.19
CA LEU A 177 -12.22 4.97 1.16
C LEU A 177 -10.73 5.20 1.48
N VAL A 178 -10.37 6.42 1.85
CA VAL A 178 -8.99 6.80 2.20
C VAL A 178 -8.94 7.34 3.62
N LEU A 179 -7.95 6.85 4.38
CA LEU A 179 -7.58 7.34 5.70
C LEU A 179 -6.28 8.13 5.57
N ASP A 180 -6.25 9.39 6.00
CA ASP A 180 -5.04 10.22 6.00
C ASP A 180 -4.24 9.99 7.29
N SER A 181 -3.03 9.45 7.15
CA SER A 181 -2.15 9.17 8.29
C SER A 181 -1.63 10.41 9.00
N LYS A 182 -1.75 11.59 8.40
CA LYS A 182 -1.43 12.87 9.06
C LYS A 182 -2.55 13.35 9.98
N GLU A 183 -3.80 13.11 9.58
CA GLU A 183 -4.98 13.48 10.36
C GLU A 183 -5.28 12.44 11.45
N LEU A 184 -5.09 11.15 11.13
CA LEU A 184 -5.39 10.03 12.01
C LEU A 184 -4.08 9.48 12.59
N LYS A 185 -3.78 9.90 13.80
CA LYS A 185 -2.57 9.48 14.52
C LYS A 185 -2.64 7.99 14.85
N ASP A 186 -1.48 7.42 15.12
CA ASP A 186 -1.32 6.03 15.58
C ASP A 186 -1.67 4.93 14.55
N ILE A 187 -1.88 5.30 13.27
CA ILE A 187 -2.00 4.32 12.19
C ILE A 187 -0.69 4.09 11.42
N CYS A 188 0.23 5.07 11.44
CA CYS A 188 1.53 4.96 10.78
C CYS A 188 2.65 5.52 11.64
N TYR A 189 3.74 4.76 11.76
CA TYR A 189 4.97 5.16 12.43
C TYR A 189 6.15 4.99 11.50
N MET A 190 7.06 5.96 11.50
CA MET A 190 8.31 5.91 10.76
C MET A 190 9.45 5.61 11.73
N ILE A 191 10.05 4.44 11.62
CA ILE A 191 11.13 3.97 12.48
C ILE A 191 12.43 4.22 11.73
N PRO A 192 13.27 5.18 12.14
CA PRO A 192 14.53 5.46 11.48
C PRO A 192 15.43 4.22 11.43
N CYS A 193 16.05 3.97 10.31
CA CYS A 193 16.97 2.86 10.12
C CYS A 193 18.21 3.29 9.33
N PRO A 194 19.25 2.48 9.33
CA PRO A 194 20.40 2.70 8.48
C PRO A 194 20.02 2.80 7.00
N LYS A 195 20.88 3.40 6.23
CA LYS A 195 20.68 3.72 4.82
C LYS A 195 20.31 2.51 3.97
N SER A 196 19.34 2.71 3.09
CA SER A 196 18.87 1.75 2.09
C SER A 196 18.37 0.42 2.66
N PRO A 197 17.40 0.40 3.58
CA PRO A 197 16.78 -0.86 4.00
C PRO A 197 16.05 -1.48 2.80
N HIS A 198 16.55 -2.58 2.29
CA HIS A 198 15.93 -3.27 1.16
C HIS A 198 14.73 -4.09 1.61
N GLY A 199 14.81 -4.71 2.79
CA GLY A 199 13.76 -5.54 3.32
C GLY A 199 13.52 -5.37 4.81
N CYS A 200 12.44 -5.95 5.27
CA CYS A 200 12.16 -6.12 6.69
C CYS A 200 11.42 -7.44 6.91
N ASP A 201 11.64 -8.04 8.06
CA ASP A 201 11.00 -9.28 8.47
C ASP A 201 10.59 -9.22 9.93
N VAL A 202 9.53 -9.93 10.29
CA VAL A 202 9.03 -10.01 11.66
C VAL A 202 9.51 -11.33 12.27
N ASP A 203 10.11 -11.26 13.44
CA ASP A 203 10.58 -12.45 14.16
C ASP A 203 9.42 -13.41 14.49
N PRO A 204 9.70 -14.69 14.80
CA PRO A 204 8.64 -15.66 15.08
C PRO A 204 7.70 -15.30 16.25
N THR A 205 8.16 -14.50 17.19
CA THR A 205 7.33 -14.06 18.33
C THR A 205 6.43 -12.87 18.02
N GLY A 206 6.77 -12.14 16.96
CA GLY A 206 6.10 -10.89 16.58
C GLY A 206 6.47 -9.70 17.46
N GLU A 207 7.54 -9.80 18.26
CA GLU A 207 7.99 -8.70 19.14
C GLU A 207 9.00 -7.79 18.46
N TYR A 208 9.71 -8.29 17.47
CA TYR A 208 10.80 -7.58 16.82
C TYR A 208 10.60 -7.54 15.31
N ILE A 209 11.02 -6.43 14.72
CA ILE A 209 11.19 -6.30 13.29
C ILE A 209 12.66 -6.16 12.97
N ILE A 210 13.13 -6.90 11.98
CA ILE A 210 14.50 -6.91 11.50
C ILE A 210 14.50 -6.23 10.14
N GLY A 211 15.29 -5.18 9.99
CA GLY A 211 15.49 -4.49 8.71
C GLY A 211 16.88 -4.76 8.15
N SER A 212 17.02 -4.90 6.84
CA SER A 212 18.28 -5.17 6.16
C SER A 212 18.48 -4.26 4.95
#